data_4aaf55a45b9507b0e88a8dffe14ea34a
#
_entry.id   4aaf55a45b9507b0e88a8dffe14ea34a
#
_cell.length_a   1.000
_cell.length_b   1.000
_cell.length_c   1.000
_cell.angle_alpha   90.00
_cell.angle_beta   90.00
_cell.angle_gamma   90.00
#
_symmetry.space_group_name_H-M   'P 1'
#
loop_
_entity.id
_entity.type
_entity.pdbx_description
1 polymer ?
#
loop_
_entity_poly.entity_id
_entity_poly.type
_entity_poly.pdbx_seq_one_letter_code
_entity_poly.pdbx_strand_id
1 'polypeptide(L)'
;RRLETDMIDLYMVHWPIHENSMAHFAGAHTASGERDYATTGAVDAVDVPPAAQAFIDLAALQKEGLVKNVGVSNFGVKQLEAALATGVVLAANQVCYNLIFRAAEYEIIPYCTAKGIGVLTYSPLMQGLLTGAWATPDDVPTYRARTRHFAGSRPKSRHGEKGHEALLMKTVQSLRDISAECGVPLAELAIAWPLHKHGVTTVIAGATKPHQMEANVRAAARRLPAGARRHRLERRPVQ
;
A
#
# COMPACT_ATOMS: atom_id res chain seq x y z
N ARG A 1 -23.90 -5.43 15.23
CA ARG A 1 -23.68 -5.67 16.69
C ARG A 1 -22.21 -5.63 17.10
N ARG A 2 -21.24 -6.03 16.22
CA ARG A 2 -19.80 -6.01 16.60
C ARG A 2 -19.19 -4.61 16.56
N LEU A 3 -19.71 -3.70 15.75
CA LEU A 3 -19.19 -2.33 15.58
C LEU A 3 -19.93 -1.30 16.42
N GLU A 4 -21.05 -1.69 17.07
CA GLU A 4 -21.90 -0.80 17.88
C GLU A 4 -22.26 0.51 17.17
N THR A 5 -22.49 0.43 15.84
CA THR A 5 -22.89 1.55 14.97
C THR A 5 -23.94 1.09 13.98
N ASP A 6 -24.80 2.02 13.60
CA ASP A 6 -25.86 1.80 12.61
C ASP A 6 -25.40 2.11 11.19
N MET A 7 -24.25 2.78 11.03
CA MET A 7 -23.70 3.17 9.73
C MET A 7 -22.19 3.02 9.70
N ILE A 8 -21.65 2.60 8.56
CA ILE A 8 -20.21 2.56 8.28
C ILE A 8 -19.82 3.79 7.46
N ASP A 9 -18.91 4.63 7.96
CA ASP A 9 -18.46 5.83 7.24
C ASP A 9 -17.70 5.50 5.96
N LEU A 10 -16.85 4.48 5.98
CA LEU A 10 -16.09 4.00 4.82
C LEU A 10 -15.93 2.48 4.86
N TYR A 11 -16.58 1.80 3.92
CA TYR A 11 -16.39 0.37 3.70
C TYR A 11 -15.35 0.13 2.61
N MET A 12 -14.27 -0.59 2.95
CA MET A 12 -13.15 -0.83 2.03
C MET A 12 -13.13 -2.27 1.54
N VAL A 13 -13.22 -2.48 0.23
CA VAL A 13 -12.90 -3.78 -0.40
C VAL A 13 -11.38 -3.92 -0.43
N HIS A 14 -10.82 -4.83 0.38
CA HIS A 14 -9.38 -4.89 0.68
C HIS A 14 -8.52 -5.31 -0.53
N TRP A 15 -9.05 -6.18 -1.39
CA TRP A 15 -8.39 -6.66 -2.60
C TRP A 15 -9.42 -6.82 -3.72
N PRO A 16 -8.98 -6.78 -5.00
CA PRO A 16 -9.84 -7.14 -6.11
C PRO A 16 -10.50 -8.50 -5.88
N ILE A 17 -11.80 -8.57 -6.08
CA ILE A 17 -12.58 -9.80 -5.93
C ILE A 17 -12.26 -10.70 -7.12
N HIS A 18 -11.44 -11.70 -6.89
CA HIS A 18 -10.97 -12.65 -7.88
C HIS A 18 -10.57 -13.95 -7.18
N GLU A 19 -10.81 -15.09 -7.79
CA GLU A 19 -10.50 -16.41 -7.21
C GLU A 19 -9.08 -16.51 -6.67
N ASN A 20 -8.07 -16.06 -7.43
CA ASN A 20 -6.68 -16.07 -6.99
C ASN A 20 -6.41 -15.13 -5.80
N SER A 21 -7.10 -14.00 -5.70
CA SER A 21 -6.97 -13.08 -4.57
C SER A 21 -7.59 -13.70 -3.31
N MET A 22 -8.75 -14.36 -3.45
CA MET A 22 -9.44 -15.00 -2.34
C MET A 22 -8.68 -16.24 -1.85
N ALA A 23 -8.14 -17.06 -2.74
CA ALA A 23 -7.30 -18.21 -2.38
C ALA A 23 -6.06 -17.78 -1.56
N HIS A 24 -5.45 -16.64 -1.89
CA HIS A 24 -4.34 -16.09 -1.11
C HIS A 24 -4.71 -15.78 0.34
N PHE A 25 -5.96 -15.42 0.63
CA PHE A 25 -6.44 -15.10 1.99
C PHE A 25 -7.16 -16.25 2.68
N ALA A 26 -7.79 -17.16 1.93
CA ALA A 26 -8.49 -18.33 2.47
C ALA A 26 -7.51 -19.45 2.91
N GLY A 27 -6.30 -19.48 2.34
CA GLY A 27 -5.28 -20.46 2.71
C GLY A 27 -4.67 -20.19 4.07
N ALA A 28 -5.05 -21.01 5.04
CA ALA A 28 -4.33 -21.38 6.24
C ALA A 28 -4.10 -20.32 7.32
N HIS A 29 -4.99 -20.27 8.26
CA HIS A 29 -4.59 -20.14 9.65
C HIS A 29 -4.07 -21.52 10.11
N THR A 30 -2.77 -21.77 10.08
CA THR A 30 -2.19 -22.87 10.84
C THR A 30 -2.33 -22.56 12.33
N ALA A 31 -2.45 -23.60 13.15
CA ALA A 31 -2.60 -23.47 14.61
C ALA A 31 -1.45 -22.68 15.28
N SER A 32 -0.34 -22.46 14.60
CA SER A 32 0.82 -21.65 15.01
C SER A 32 0.72 -20.16 14.64
N GLY A 33 -0.34 -19.73 13.95
CA GLY A 33 -0.44 -18.37 13.41
C GLY A 33 0.51 -18.08 12.24
N GLU A 34 1.33 -19.00 11.82
CA GLU A 34 2.16 -18.93 10.63
C GLU A 34 1.33 -19.31 9.41
N ARG A 35 1.26 -18.41 8.43
CA ARG A 35 0.61 -18.70 7.15
C ARG A 35 1.54 -19.58 6.32
N ASP A 36 1.20 -20.86 6.18
CA ASP A 36 1.89 -21.72 5.23
C ASP A 36 1.33 -21.47 3.81
N TYR A 37 2.08 -20.72 3.03
CA TYR A 37 1.72 -20.43 1.64
C TYR A 37 2.11 -21.56 0.66
N ALA A 38 2.85 -22.57 1.14
CA ALA A 38 3.26 -23.71 0.33
C ALA A 38 2.17 -24.79 0.26
N THR A 39 1.24 -24.80 1.20
CA THR A 39 0.16 -25.79 1.31
C THR A 39 -1.22 -25.22 0.97
N THR A 40 -1.33 -24.27 0.04
CA THR A 40 -2.62 -23.99 -0.59
C THR A 40 -3.04 -25.14 -1.49
N GLY A 41 -3.16 -26.32 -0.91
CA GLY A 41 -4.03 -27.37 -1.40
C GLY A 41 -5.44 -26.79 -1.46
N ALA A 42 -6.18 -27.17 -2.48
CA ALA A 42 -7.50 -26.71 -2.83
C ALA A 42 -8.28 -26.18 -1.61
N VAL A 43 -8.41 -24.86 -1.51
CA VAL A 43 -9.45 -24.26 -0.69
C VAL A 43 -10.73 -24.81 -1.32
N ASP A 44 -11.56 -25.50 -0.54
CA ASP A 44 -12.91 -25.82 -0.95
C ASP A 44 -13.48 -24.56 -1.61
N ALA A 45 -14.03 -24.71 -2.81
CA ALA A 45 -14.42 -23.61 -3.66
C ALA A 45 -15.25 -22.63 -2.83
N VAL A 46 -14.61 -21.54 -2.38
CA VAL A 46 -15.34 -20.45 -1.76
C VAL A 46 -16.19 -19.90 -2.89
N ASP A 47 -17.50 -19.93 -2.71
CA ASP A 47 -18.44 -19.33 -3.66
C ASP A 47 -18.15 -17.81 -3.67
N VAL A 48 -17.26 -17.41 -4.57
CA VAL A 48 -16.86 -16.01 -4.72
C VAL A 48 -17.87 -15.36 -5.63
N PRO A 49 -18.70 -14.44 -5.12
CA PRO A 49 -19.67 -13.76 -5.96
C PRO A 49 -18.92 -13.03 -7.09
N PRO A 50 -19.53 -12.91 -8.29
CA PRO A 50 -18.98 -12.10 -9.35
C PRO A 50 -18.63 -10.70 -8.81
N ALA A 51 -17.46 -10.17 -9.15
CA ALA A 51 -17.01 -8.88 -8.65
C ALA A 51 -18.04 -7.76 -8.88
N ALA A 52 -18.75 -7.80 -10.03
CA ALA A 52 -19.82 -6.87 -10.33
C ALA A 52 -20.98 -6.97 -9.32
N GLN A 53 -21.39 -8.17 -8.92
CA GLN A 53 -22.49 -8.35 -7.96
C GLN A 53 -22.14 -7.75 -6.60
N ALA A 54 -20.92 -7.97 -6.11
CA ALA A 54 -20.48 -7.39 -4.84
C ALA A 54 -20.54 -5.84 -4.85
N PHE A 55 -20.22 -5.19 -5.97
CA PHE A 55 -20.32 -3.74 -6.07
C PHE A 55 -21.75 -3.25 -6.24
N ILE A 56 -22.63 -4.02 -6.90
CA ILE A 56 -24.08 -3.74 -6.94
C ILE A 56 -24.65 -3.79 -5.51
N ASP A 57 -24.32 -4.80 -4.73
CA ASP A 57 -24.78 -4.93 -3.35
C ASP A 57 -24.25 -3.79 -2.47
N LEU A 58 -22.98 -3.39 -2.64
CA LEU A 58 -22.41 -2.24 -1.92
C LEU A 58 -23.10 -0.93 -2.30
N ALA A 59 -23.46 -0.74 -3.56
CA ALA A 59 -24.25 0.42 -4.00
C ALA A 59 -25.65 0.44 -3.39
N ALA A 60 -26.28 -0.73 -3.22
CA ALA A 60 -27.55 -0.84 -2.51
C ALA A 60 -27.43 -0.44 -1.04
N LEU A 61 -26.37 -0.93 -0.33
CA LEU A 61 -26.10 -0.57 1.06
C LEU A 61 -25.80 0.94 1.23
N GLN A 62 -25.16 1.58 0.24
CA GLN A 62 -25.01 3.05 0.22
C GLN A 62 -26.35 3.75 0.13
N LYS A 63 -27.25 3.27 -0.76
CA LYS A 63 -28.59 3.83 -0.94
C LYS A 63 -29.47 3.66 0.29
N GLU A 64 -29.31 2.55 1.01
CA GLU A 64 -30.02 2.27 2.27
C GLU A 64 -29.46 3.09 3.45
N GLY A 65 -28.32 3.78 3.28
CA GLY A 65 -27.67 4.56 4.34
C GLY A 65 -26.89 3.74 5.35
N LEU A 66 -26.70 2.44 5.12
CA LEU A 66 -25.89 1.56 5.99
C LEU A 66 -24.39 1.74 5.77
N VAL A 67 -24.00 2.15 4.58
CA VAL A 67 -22.62 2.50 4.21
C VAL A 67 -22.63 3.89 3.60
N LYS A 68 -21.89 4.82 4.19
CA LYS A 68 -21.81 6.20 3.68
C LYS A 68 -20.93 6.30 2.44
N ASN A 69 -19.73 5.68 2.49
CA ASN A 69 -18.78 5.68 1.39
C ASN A 69 -18.25 4.27 1.15
N VAL A 70 -18.02 3.93 -0.12
CA VAL A 70 -17.32 2.70 -0.53
C VAL A 70 -15.95 3.07 -1.04
N GLY A 71 -14.94 2.34 -0.59
CA GLY A 71 -13.59 2.41 -1.10
C GLY A 71 -13.08 1.04 -1.54
N VAL A 72 -11.96 1.05 -2.22
CA VAL A 72 -11.27 -0.16 -2.65
C VAL A 72 -9.80 -0.10 -2.28
N SER A 73 -9.11 -1.22 -2.31
CA SER A 73 -7.67 -1.28 -2.08
C SER A 73 -7.00 -2.21 -3.07
N ASN A 74 -5.84 -1.80 -3.59
CA ASN A 74 -5.05 -2.55 -4.56
C ASN A 74 -5.72 -2.75 -5.94
N PHE A 75 -6.63 -1.86 -6.31
CA PHE A 75 -7.30 -1.89 -7.61
C PHE A 75 -6.46 -1.16 -8.67
N GLY A 76 -6.23 -1.83 -9.79
CA GLY A 76 -5.73 -1.22 -11.02
C GLY A 76 -6.85 -0.53 -11.81
N VAL A 77 -6.50 0.20 -12.88
CA VAL A 77 -7.45 0.99 -13.68
C VAL A 77 -8.62 0.15 -14.21
N LYS A 78 -8.35 -1.01 -14.82
CA LYS A 78 -9.40 -1.90 -15.34
C LYS A 78 -10.40 -2.36 -14.27
N GLN A 79 -9.91 -2.62 -13.07
CA GLN A 79 -10.73 -3.06 -11.94
C GLN A 79 -11.57 -1.91 -11.38
N LEU A 80 -11.00 -0.69 -11.35
CA LEU A 80 -11.75 0.53 -11.00
C LEU A 80 -12.87 0.79 -12.03
N GLU A 81 -12.57 0.66 -13.32
CA GLU A 81 -13.57 0.81 -14.40
C GLU A 81 -14.71 -0.19 -14.26
N ALA A 82 -14.37 -1.47 -14.02
CA ALA A 82 -15.38 -2.51 -13.82
C ALA A 82 -16.26 -2.24 -12.59
N ALA A 83 -15.68 -1.78 -11.49
CA ALA A 83 -16.43 -1.42 -10.30
C ALA A 83 -17.36 -0.21 -10.57
N LEU A 84 -16.86 0.86 -11.17
CA LEU A 84 -17.63 2.06 -11.50
C LEU A 84 -18.77 1.78 -12.48
N ALA A 85 -18.59 0.83 -13.40
CA ALA A 85 -19.63 0.43 -14.35
C ALA A 85 -20.87 -0.19 -13.68
N THR A 86 -20.79 -0.64 -12.43
CA THR A 86 -21.93 -1.13 -11.64
C THR A 86 -22.80 -0.01 -11.05
N GLY A 87 -22.37 1.24 -11.17
CA GLY A 87 -23.06 2.39 -10.58
C GLY A 87 -22.61 2.72 -9.15
N VAL A 88 -21.66 1.95 -8.55
CA VAL A 88 -21.11 2.28 -7.24
C VAL A 88 -20.30 3.58 -7.30
N VAL A 89 -20.41 4.41 -6.26
CA VAL A 89 -19.60 5.61 -6.11
C VAL A 89 -18.39 5.26 -5.23
N LEU A 90 -17.20 5.29 -5.80
CA LEU A 90 -15.96 5.02 -5.08
C LEU A 90 -15.37 6.30 -4.51
N ALA A 91 -15.24 6.35 -3.19
CA ALA A 91 -14.62 7.48 -2.48
C ALA A 91 -13.09 7.41 -2.48
N ALA A 92 -12.51 6.20 -2.44
CA ALA A 92 -11.07 6.04 -2.31
C ALA A 92 -10.54 4.73 -2.92
N ASN A 93 -9.26 4.77 -3.36
CA ASN A 93 -8.46 3.58 -3.64
C ASN A 93 -7.19 3.62 -2.77
N GLN A 94 -7.01 2.60 -1.94
CA GLN A 94 -5.83 2.47 -1.08
C GLN A 94 -4.76 1.62 -1.77
N VAL A 95 -3.57 2.18 -2.00
CA VAL A 95 -2.50 1.54 -2.77
C VAL A 95 -1.14 1.63 -2.08
N CYS A 96 -0.26 0.66 -2.35
CA CYS A 96 1.13 0.76 -1.95
C CYS A 96 1.82 1.87 -2.73
N TYR A 97 2.36 2.87 -2.01
CA TYR A 97 3.08 3.96 -2.66
C TYR A 97 4.08 4.59 -1.71
N ASN A 98 5.33 4.65 -2.11
CA ASN A 98 6.44 5.24 -1.35
C ASN A 98 7.59 5.60 -2.28
N LEU A 99 8.69 6.12 -1.74
CA LEU A 99 9.88 6.56 -2.49
C LEU A 99 10.50 5.48 -3.40
N ILE A 100 10.28 4.20 -3.09
CA ILE A 100 10.80 3.06 -3.86
C ILE A 100 9.70 2.43 -4.71
N PHE A 101 8.52 2.20 -4.14
CA PHE A 101 7.40 1.55 -4.82
C PHE A 101 6.51 2.61 -5.49
N ARG A 102 6.79 2.91 -6.76
CA ARG A 102 6.21 4.06 -7.48
C ARG A 102 5.28 3.69 -8.64
N ALA A 103 4.95 2.40 -8.80
CA ALA A 103 4.14 1.93 -9.94
C ALA A 103 2.78 2.65 -10.06
N ALA A 104 2.17 3.06 -8.95
CA ALA A 104 0.89 3.76 -8.96
C ALA A 104 0.91 5.14 -9.65
N GLU A 105 2.10 5.74 -9.85
CA GLU A 105 2.24 7.06 -10.51
C GLU A 105 1.89 7.04 -12.00
N TYR A 106 2.03 5.88 -12.66
CA TYR A 106 1.89 5.80 -14.11
C TYR A 106 0.43 5.83 -14.57
N GLU A 107 -0.45 5.11 -13.87
CA GLU A 107 -1.84 4.94 -14.30
C GLU A 107 -2.84 5.17 -13.17
N ILE A 108 -2.62 4.57 -11.98
CA ILE A 108 -3.61 4.51 -10.91
C ILE A 108 -3.90 5.90 -10.33
N ILE A 109 -2.86 6.63 -9.92
CA ILE A 109 -3.01 7.97 -9.34
C ILE A 109 -3.64 8.95 -10.35
N PRO A 110 -3.16 9.06 -11.61
CA PRO A 110 -3.79 9.89 -12.62
C PRO A 110 -5.26 9.53 -12.86
N TYR A 111 -5.58 8.24 -12.99
CA TYR A 111 -6.95 7.78 -13.20
C TYR A 111 -7.85 8.14 -12.01
N CYS A 112 -7.43 7.83 -10.78
CA CYS A 112 -8.18 8.18 -9.58
C CYS A 112 -8.43 9.69 -9.50
N THR A 113 -7.42 10.51 -9.77
CA THR A 113 -7.55 11.97 -9.80
C THR A 113 -8.59 12.43 -10.82
N ALA A 114 -8.55 11.90 -12.04
CA ALA A 114 -9.50 12.24 -13.09
C ALA A 114 -10.94 11.81 -12.76
N LYS A 115 -11.12 10.78 -11.95
CA LYS A 115 -12.42 10.28 -11.52
C LYS A 115 -12.90 10.83 -10.17
N GLY A 116 -12.13 11.70 -9.52
CA GLY A 116 -12.46 12.23 -8.20
C GLY A 116 -12.36 11.19 -7.07
N ILE A 117 -11.61 10.10 -7.29
CA ILE A 117 -11.37 9.04 -6.31
C ILE A 117 -10.13 9.42 -5.48
N GLY A 118 -10.27 9.51 -4.15
CA GLY A 118 -9.15 9.79 -3.26
C GLY A 118 -8.12 8.66 -3.26
N VAL A 119 -6.83 8.99 -3.21
CA VAL A 119 -5.77 7.99 -3.11
C VAL A 119 -5.21 7.98 -1.69
N LEU A 120 -5.37 6.83 -1.01
CA LEU A 120 -4.78 6.57 0.29
C LEU A 120 -3.53 5.71 0.08
N THR A 121 -2.38 6.16 0.59
CA THR A 121 -1.15 5.41 0.38
C THR A 121 -0.76 4.63 1.63
N TYR A 122 -0.42 3.36 1.48
CA TYR A 122 0.07 2.53 2.58
C TYR A 122 1.54 2.15 2.40
N SER A 123 2.17 1.70 3.48
CA SER A 123 3.60 1.37 3.56
C SER A 123 4.55 2.51 3.15
N PRO A 124 4.35 3.75 3.62
CA PRO A 124 5.24 4.87 3.26
C PRO A 124 6.68 4.61 3.70
N LEU A 125 6.89 3.87 4.78
CA LEU A 125 8.21 3.49 5.30
C LEU A 125 8.72 2.15 4.73
N MET A 126 8.01 1.53 3.77
CA MET A 126 8.36 0.24 3.17
C MET A 126 8.76 -0.80 4.25
N GLN A 127 7.84 -1.05 5.19
CA GLN A 127 8.03 -1.96 6.34
C GLN A 127 9.22 -1.61 7.24
N GLY A 128 9.68 -0.37 7.22
CA GLY A 128 10.78 0.15 8.01
C GLY A 128 12.09 0.32 7.23
N LEU A 129 12.19 -0.11 5.98
CA LEU A 129 13.39 0.05 5.15
C LEU A 129 13.74 1.55 4.98
N LEU A 130 12.74 2.39 4.78
CA LEU A 130 12.90 3.84 4.62
C LEU A 130 13.04 4.61 5.94
N THR A 131 13.26 3.92 7.06
CA THR A 131 13.75 4.56 8.28
C THR A 131 15.27 4.73 8.28
N GLY A 132 15.96 3.99 7.40
CA GLY A 132 17.40 3.97 7.36
C GLY A 132 18.05 3.13 8.48
N ALA A 133 17.29 2.28 9.17
CA ALA A 133 17.80 1.50 10.30
C ALA A 133 18.76 0.37 9.89
N TRP A 134 18.72 -0.07 8.64
CA TRP A 134 19.50 -1.23 8.17
C TRP A 134 20.53 -0.83 7.12
N ALA A 135 21.76 -1.32 7.26
CA ALA A 135 22.87 -1.04 6.36
C ALA A 135 22.96 -2.04 5.20
N THR A 136 22.64 -3.31 5.48
CA THR A 136 22.73 -4.41 4.51
C THR A 136 21.37 -5.13 4.38
N PRO A 137 21.14 -5.92 3.31
CA PRO A 137 19.93 -6.72 3.19
C PRO A 137 19.77 -7.74 4.33
N ASP A 138 20.86 -8.20 4.91
CA ASP A 138 20.86 -9.22 5.97
C ASP A 138 20.50 -8.65 7.36
N ASP A 139 20.63 -7.34 7.53
CA ASP A 139 20.16 -6.64 8.72
C ASP A 139 18.62 -6.53 8.75
N VAL A 140 17.97 -6.71 7.60
CA VAL A 140 16.52 -6.59 7.50
C VAL A 140 15.85 -7.84 8.09
N PRO A 141 14.99 -7.71 9.12
CA PRO A 141 14.32 -8.85 9.71
C PRO A 141 13.60 -9.71 8.66
N THR A 142 13.72 -11.02 8.74
CA THR A 142 13.21 -12.00 7.76
C THR A 142 11.74 -11.77 7.40
N TYR A 143 10.89 -11.45 8.39
CA TYR A 143 9.46 -11.19 8.16
C TYR A 143 9.17 -9.87 7.42
N ARG A 144 10.19 -9.01 7.24
CA ARG A 144 10.13 -7.75 6.47
C ARG A 144 10.82 -7.87 5.10
N ALA A 145 11.79 -8.78 4.96
CA ALA A 145 12.53 -9.05 3.72
C ALA A 145 11.75 -9.99 2.79
N ARG A 146 10.45 -9.74 2.55
CA ARG A 146 9.55 -10.64 1.81
C ARG A 146 8.98 -10.04 0.53
N THR A 147 9.31 -8.79 0.23
CA THR A 147 8.87 -8.14 -1.01
C THR A 147 9.78 -8.61 -2.16
N ARG A 148 9.30 -8.48 -3.40
CA ARG A 148 10.03 -8.88 -4.62
C ARG A 148 11.37 -8.15 -4.84
N HIS A 149 11.69 -7.15 -4.02
CA HIS A 149 13.01 -6.51 -4.00
C HIS A 149 14.08 -7.40 -3.36
N PHE A 150 13.67 -8.30 -2.47
CA PHE A 150 14.56 -9.30 -1.85
C PHE A 150 14.54 -10.59 -2.66
N ALA A 151 15.57 -11.42 -2.50
CA ALA A 151 15.66 -12.70 -3.20
C ALA A 151 14.58 -13.68 -2.71
N GLY A 152 13.94 -14.37 -3.65
CA GLY A 152 12.94 -15.40 -3.37
C GLY A 152 13.49 -16.60 -2.60
N SER A 153 14.82 -16.79 -2.59
CA SER A 153 15.51 -17.80 -1.79
C SER A 153 15.60 -17.45 -0.29
N ARG A 154 15.25 -16.23 0.12
CA ARG A 154 15.24 -15.87 1.54
C ARG A 154 14.17 -16.63 2.31
N PRO A 155 14.43 -16.98 3.57
CA PRO A 155 13.44 -17.63 4.41
C PRO A 155 12.12 -16.84 4.45
N LYS A 156 10.99 -17.54 4.39
CA LYS A 156 9.64 -16.96 4.39
C LYS A 156 9.31 -16.03 3.19
N SER A 157 10.12 -16.05 2.13
CA SER A 157 9.76 -15.40 0.86
C SER A 157 8.50 -16.06 0.26
N ARG A 158 7.71 -15.27 -0.46
CA ARG A 158 6.46 -15.70 -1.09
C ARG A 158 6.48 -15.61 -2.61
N HIS A 159 7.67 -15.53 -3.19
CA HIS A 159 7.92 -15.44 -4.62
C HIS A 159 9.23 -16.13 -4.95
N GLY A 160 9.42 -16.53 -6.21
CA GLY A 160 10.63 -17.18 -6.71
C GLY A 160 11.61 -16.23 -7.43
N GLU A 161 11.38 -14.93 -7.39
CA GLU A 161 12.19 -13.96 -8.12
C GLU A 161 13.57 -13.76 -7.48
N LYS A 162 14.57 -13.45 -8.33
CA LYS A 162 15.95 -13.23 -7.90
C LYS A 162 16.11 -12.05 -6.90
N GLY A 163 15.17 -11.08 -6.97
CA GLY A 163 15.28 -9.83 -6.23
C GLY A 163 16.35 -8.88 -6.79
N HIS A 164 16.48 -7.70 -6.17
CA HIS A 164 17.42 -6.66 -6.54
C HIS A 164 18.03 -6.00 -5.30
N GLU A 165 18.50 -6.80 -4.35
CA GLU A 165 18.92 -6.34 -3.02
C GLU A 165 20.03 -5.30 -3.05
N ALA A 166 21.05 -5.51 -3.88
CA ALA A 166 22.16 -4.55 -4.02
C ALA A 166 21.68 -3.18 -4.53
N LEU A 167 20.79 -3.18 -5.53
CA LEU A 167 20.21 -1.95 -6.07
C LEU A 167 19.29 -1.29 -5.04
N LEU A 168 18.51 -2.08 -4.31
CA LEU A 168 17.64 -1.61 -3.23
C LEU A 168 18.45 -0.87 -2.17
N MET A 169 19.51 -1.47 -1.65
CA MET A 169 20.33 -0.85 -0.61
C MET A 169 21.10 0.37 -1.11
N LYS A 170 21.56 0.36 -2.37
CA LYS A 170 22.16 1.55 -3.01
C LYS A 170 21.14 2.68 -3.10
N THR A 171 19.88 2.37 -3.43
CA THR A 171 18.80 3.36 -3.47
C THR A 171 18.51 3.93 -2.07
N VAL A 172 18.44 3.06 -1.05
CA VAL A 172 18.25 3.51 0.34
C VAL A 172 19.40 4.41 0.79
N GLN A 173 20.65 4.08 0.44
CA GLN A 173 21.80 4.92 0.75
C GLN A 173 21.70 6.29 0.06
N SER A 174 21.35 6.34 -1.21
CA SER A 174 21.14 7.62 -1.91
C SER A 174 20.02 8.46 -1.27
N LEU A 175 18.98 7.83 -0.74
CA LEU A 175 17.92 8.52 0.00
C LEU A 175 18.40 9.04 1.36
N ARG A 176 19.30 8.34 2.03
CA ARG A 176 19.98 8.82 3.26
C ARG A 176 20.82 10.06 2.97
N ASP A 177 21.57 10.05 1.88
CA ASP A 177 22.40 11.20 1.49
C ASP A 177 21.52 12.42 1.22
N ILE A 178 20.42 12.27 0.49
CA ILE A 178 19.42 13.33 0.27
C ILE A 178 18.80 13.80 1.59
N SER A 179 18.49 12.88 2.48
CA SER A 179 17.95 13.16 3.82
C SER A 179 18.91 14.04 4.63
N ALA A 180 20.21 13.70 4.62
CA ALA A 180 21.26 14.48 5.26
C ALA A 180 21.43 15.87 4.63
N GLU A 181 21.49 15.97 3.29
CA GLU A 181 21.57 17.22 2.57
C GLU A 181 20.38 18.17 2.87
N CYS A 182 19.18 17.60 3.04
CA CYS A 182 17.97 18.34 3.35
C CYS A 182 17.80 18.66 4.84
N GLY A 183 18.60 18.09 5.73
CA GLY A 183 18.43 18.19 7.18
C GLY A 183 17.11 17.60 7.69
N VAL A 184 16.55 16.61 6.96
CA VAL A 184 15.25 16.00 7.28
C VAL A 184 15.46 14.50 7.51
N PRO A 185 15.06 13.92 8.67
CA PRO A 185 15.17 12.48 8.90
C PRO A 185 14.51 11.68 7.77
N LEU A 186 15.16 10.59 7.32
CA LEU A 186 14.68 9.80 6.17
C LEU A 186 13.25 9.30 6.36
N ALA A 187 12.88 8.87 7.56
CA ALA A 187 11.51 8.45 7.86
C ALA A 187 10.49 9.59 7.67
N GLU A 188 10.82 10.82 8.12
CA GLU A 188 9.97 11.99 7.91
C GLU A 188 9.90 12.38 6.43
N LEU A 189 11.02 12.31 5.71
CA LEU A 189 11.06 12.53 4.26
C LEU A 189 10.17 11.53 3.51
N ALA A 190 10.24 10.24 3.89
CA ALA A 190 9.46 9.17 3.27
C ALA A 190 7.94 9.30 3.49
N ILE A 191 7.52 9.87 4.63
CA ILE A 191 6.10 10.15 4.92
C ILE A 191 5.66 11.45 4.23
N ALA A 192 6.47 12.50 4.29
CA ALA A 192 6.13 13.79 3.71
C ALA A 192 6.06 13.76 2.18
N TRP A 193 6.95 13.01 1.52
CA TRP A 193 7.06 13.01 0.07
C TRP A 193 5.77 12.57 -0.65
N PRO A 194 5.07 11.48 -0.29
CA PRO A 194 3.80 11.12 -0.93
C PRO A 194 2.73 12.20 -0.76
N LEU A 195 2.69 12.89 0.40
CA LEU A 195 1.72 13.97 0.67
C LEU A 195 1.90 15.18 -0.26
N HIS A 196 3.08 15.34 -0.87
CA HIS A 196 3.33 16.41 -1.84
C HIS A 196 3.04 15.98 -3.29
N LYS A 197 2.57 14.75 -3.52
CA LYS A 197 2.21 14.27 -4.85
C LYS A 197 0.76 14.63 -5.17
N HIS A 198 0.59 15.24 -6.34
CA HIS A 198 -0.76 15.53 -6.85
C HIS A 198 -1.57 14.22 -6.96
N GLY A 199 -2.80 14.24 -6.48
CA GLY A 199 -3.70 13.09 -6.47
C GLY A 199 -3.60 12.19 -5.23
N VAL A 200 -2.56 12.32 -4.38
CA VAL A 200 -2.51 11.64 -3.09
C VAL A 200 -3.31 12.43 -2.05
N THR A 201 -4.28 11.76 -1.44
CA THR A 201 -5.16 12.37 -0.43
C THR A 201 -4.61 12.20 0.98
N THR A 202 -4.07 11.03 1.30
CA THR A 202 -3.54 10.74 2.64
C THR A 202 -2.47 9.66 2.63
N VAL A 203 -1.68 9.62 3.70
CA VAL A 203 -0.63 8.64 3.93
C VAL A 203 -0.92 7.87 5.22
N ILE A 204 -0.98 6.55 5.13
CA ILE A 204 -1.22 5.66 6.26
C ILE A 204 0.14 5.23 6.84
N ALA A 205 0.55 5.86 7.93
CA ALA A 205 1.81 5.59 8.60
C ALA A 205 1.58 4.86 9.93
N GLY A 206 2.22 3.71 10.10
CA GLY A 206 2.19 2.95 11.35
C GLY A 206 3.18 3.50 12.39
N ALA A 207 2.85 3.33 13.67
CA ALA A 207 3.73 3.58 14.79
C ALA A 207 3.54 2.51 15.86
N THR A 208 4.63 2.11 16.52
CA THR A 208 4.63 1.17 17.65
C THR A 208 5.08 1.82 18.96
N LYS A 209 5.52 3.09 18.89
CA LYS A 209 5.98 3.88 20.02
C LYS A 209 5.48 5.32 19.90
N PRO A 210 5.19 6.03 21.02
CA PRO A 210 4.66 7.39 20.99
C PRO A 210 5.51 8.37 20.16
N HIS A 211 6.82 8.38 20.34
CA HIS A 211 7.73 9.29 19.61
C HIS A 211 7.70 9.09 18.08
N GLN A 212 7.34 7.88 17.60
CA GLN A 212 7.16 7.63 16.17
C GLN A 212 5.89 8.31 15.65
N MET A 213 4.81 8.33 16.43
CA MET A 213 3.60 9.06 16.08
C MET A 213 3.87 10.56 16.01
N GLU A 214 4.61 11.12 16.98
CA GLU A 214 5.03 12.52 16.95
C GLU A 214 5.86 12.83 15.70
N ALA A 215 6.80 11.95 15.32
CA ALA A 215 7.57 12.10 14.09
C ALA A 215 6.69 12.02 12.83
N ASN A 216 5.69 11.15 12.80
CA ASN A 216 4.74 11.04 11.70
C ASN A 216 3.91 12.34 11.55
N VAL A 217 3.47 12.93 12.66
CA VAL A 217 2.74 14.21 12.66
C VAL A 217 3.64 15.36 12.18
N ARG A 218 4.89 15.42 12.66
CA ARG A 218 5.86 16.41 12.16
C ARG A 218 6.10 16.25 10.64
N ALA A 219 6.20 15.02 10.16
CA ALA A 219 6.36 14.74 8.73
C ALA A 219 5.18 15.26 7.91
N ALA A 220 3.96 15.08 8.38
CA ALA A 220 2.75 15.56 7.69
C ALA A 220 2.71 17.09 7.56
N ALA A 221 3.20 17.81 8.57
CA ALA A 221 3.27 19.28 8.56
C ALA A 221 4.48 19.85 7.79
N ARG A 222 5.43 18.99 7.37
CA ARG A 222 6.70 19.42 6.80
C ARG A 222 6.56 19.86 5.35
N ARG A 223 7.05 21.07 5.05
CA ARG A 223 7.28 21.52 3.67
C ARG A 223 8.63 21.01 3.19
N LEU A 224 8.62 20.15 2.17
CA LEU A 224 9.86 19.66 1.58
C LEU A 224 10.57 20.76 0.77
N PRO A 225 11.91 20.88 0.86
CA PRO A 225 12.70 21.78 0.03
C PRO A 225 12.48 21.51 -1.46
N ALA A 226 12.62 22.54 -2.31
CA ALA A 226 12.39 22.41 -3.75
C ALA A 226 13.27 21.33 -4.42
N GLY A 227 14.50 21.12 -3.96
CA GLY A 227 15.39 20.06 -4.42
C GLY A 227 14.89 18.64 -4.08
N ALA A 228 14.20 18.47 -2.95
CA ALA A 228 13.57 17.21 -2.58
C ALA A 228 12.26 16.96 -3.37
N ARG A 229 11.62 18.02 -3.90
CA ARG A 229 10.37 17.91 -4.66
C ARG A 229 10.56 17.56 -6.14
N ARG A 230 11.60 18.08 -6.80
CA ARG A 230 11.67 18.14 -8.27
C ARG A 230 12.74 17.31 -8.96
N HIS A 231 13.91 17.05 -8.41
CA HIS A 231 15.02 16.63 -9.28
C HIS A 231 15.79 15.36 -8.94
N ARG A 232 15.92 14.95 -7.69
CA ARG A 232 16.69 13.75 -7.32
C ARG A 232 15.81 12.52 -7.03
N LEU A 233 14.61 12.75 -6.50
CA LEU A 233 13.65 11.69 -6.21
C LEU A 233 12.80 11.29 -7.43
N GLU A 234 12.70 12.14 -8.45
CA GLU A 234 11.86 11.91 -9.63
C GLU A 234 12.60 11.30 -10.84
N ARG A 235 13.92 11.41 -10.94
CA ARG A 235 14.67 11.12 -12.16
C ARG A 235 15.44 9.79 -12.21
N ARG A 236 15.13 8.80 -11.43
CA ARG A 236 15.68 7.46 -11.69
C ARG A 236 14.55 6.46 -11.89
N PRO A 237 14.09 6.24 -13.15
CA PRO A 237 13.47 4.98 -13.47
C PRO A 237 14.50 3.90 -13.18
N VAL A 238 14.11 2.91 -12.38
CA VAL A 238 14.83 1.64 -12.30
C VAL A 238 14.74 1.04 -13.71
N GLN A 239 15.84 1.06 -14.46
CA GLN A 239 16.00 0.25 -15.66
C GLN A 239 16.11 -1.22 -15.28
#